data_36f1cf16ba48f41827fcc4dadceee6c8
#
_entry.id   36f1cf16ba48f41827fcc4dadceee6c8
#
_cell.length_a   1.000
_cell.length_b   1.000
_cell.length_c   1.000
_cell.angle_alpha   90.00
_cell.angle_beta   90.00
_cell.angle_gamma   90.00
#
_symmetry.space_group_name_H-M   'P 1'
#
loop_
_entity.id
_entity.type
_entity.pdbx_description
1 polymer ?
#
loop_
_entity_poly.entity_id
_entity_poly.type
_entity_poly.pdbx_seq_one_letter_code
_entity_poly.pdbx_strand_id
1 'polypeptide(L)'
;MQTAVDELTIKAQAAKKAARELAKTRGEVKNNALLSIANGLKSRQEEILEANEKDYQAGQQAGLDEAFLDRLLLTPDRLEGMADDVRGVVRLPDPVGQVIEMKTMPNGLQV
;
A
#
# COMPACT_ATOMS: atom_id res chain seq x y z
N MET A 1 20.66 -20.31 8.08
CA MET A 1 20.04 -19.16 8.75
C MET A 1 19.89 -18.03 7.75
N GLN A 2 18.70 -17.47 7.60
CA GLN A 2 18.45 -16.41 6.65
C GLN A 2 18.96 -15.07 7.19
N THR A 3 19.77 -14.38 6.40
CA THR A 3 20.29 -13.07 6.77
C THR A 3 19.29 -11.96 6.37
N ALA A 4 19.49 -10.74 6.88
CA ALA A 4 18.70 -9.58 6.49
C ALA A 4 18.83 -9.29 4.98
N VAL A 5 20.00 -9.53 4.39
CA VAL A 5 20.24 -9.36 2.95
C VAL A 5 19.42 -10.37 2.14
N ASP A 6 19.36 -11.64 2.61
CA ASP A 6 18.56 -12.68 1.94
C ASP A 6 17.08 -12.35 2.01
N GLU A 7 16.58 -11.89 3.15
CA GLU A 7 15.22 -11.46 3.34
C GLU A 7 14.88 -10.30 2.41
N LEU A 8 15.75 -9.29 2.34
CA LEU A 8 15.56 -8.15 1.46
C LEU A 8 15.51 -8.57 0.00
N THR A 9 16.40 -9.46 -0.41
CA THR A 9 16.46 -9.99 -1.79
C THR A 9 15.15 -10.70 -2.16
N ILE A 10 14.64 -11.55 -1.29
CA ILE A 10 13.40 -12.29 -1.50
C ILE A 10 12.22 -11.32 -1.65
N LYS A 11 12.12 -10.34 -0.76
CA LYS A 11 11.05 -9.35 -0.81
C LYS A 11 11.14 -8.47 -2.05
N ALA A 12 12.34 -8.05 -2.43
CA ALA A 12 12.55 -7.23 -3.61
C ALA A 12 12.20 -8.00 -4.91
N GLN A 13 12.56 -9.26 -4.99
CA GLN A 13 12.22 -10.11 -6.14
C GLN A 13 10.70 -10.33 -6.23
N ALA A 14 10.05 -10.58 -5.10
CA ALA A 14 8.60 -10.73 -5.04
C ALA A 14 7.89 -9.44 -5.48
N ALA A 15 8.36 -8.29 -5.03
CA ALA A 15 7.82 -6.99 -5.42
C ALA A 15 7.97 -6.73 -6.92
N LYS A 16 9.14 -7.07 -7.49
CA LYS A 16 9.40 -6.92 -8.94
C LYS A 16 8.46 -7.80 -9.76
N LYS A 17 8.25 -9.03 -9.33
CA LYS A 17 7.31 -9.96 -9.99
C LYS A 17 5.89 -9.41 -9.92
N ALA A 18 5.45 -8.96 -8.74
CA ALA A 18 4.13 -8.39 -8.55
C ALA A 18 3.91 -7.14 -9.39
N ALA A 19 4.94 -6.29 -9.54
CA ALA A 19 4.87 -5.09 -10.37
C ALA A 19 4.60 -5.43 -11.85
N ARG A 20 5.20 -6.50 -12.37
CA ARG A 20 4.95 -6.95 -13.74
C ARG A 20 3.50 -7.39 -13.93
N GLU A 21 2.93 -8.09 -12.96
CA GLU A 21 1.53 -8.52 -12.98
C GLU A 21 0.60 -7.30 -12.89
N LEU A 22 0.90 -6.35 -12.01
CA LEU A 22 0.10 -5.13 -11.86
C LEU A 22 0.11 -4.27 -13.13
N ALA A 23 1.23 -4.24 -13.86
CA ALA A 23 1.32 -3.49 -15.11
C ALA A 23 0.34 -4.02 -16.19
N LYS A 24 -0.02 -5.29 -16.11
CA LYS A 24 -0.98 -5.94 -17.02
C LYS A 24 -2.40 -5.96 -16.49
N THR A 25 -2.59 -5.61 -15.23
CA THR A 25 -3.88 -5.67 -14.54
C THR A 25 -4.74 -4.47 -14.94
N ARG A 26 -6.01 -4.73 -15.28
CA ARG A 26 -6.94 -3.66 -15.62
C ARG A 26 -7.24 -2.78 -14.40
N GLY A 27 -7.50 -1.50 -14.66
CA GLY A 27 -7.81 -0.52 -13.62
C GLY A 27 -8.99 -0.94 -12.74
N GLU A 28 -10.02 -1.55 -13.32
CA GLU A 28 -11.17 -2.06 -12.58
C GLU A 28 -10.78 -3.08 -11.51
N VAL A 29 -9.87 -4.00 -11.85
CA VAL A 29 -9.40 -5.03 -10.90
C VAL A 29 -8.60 -4.37 -9.78
N LYS A 30 -7.74 -3.40 -10.10
CA LYS A 30 -6.98 -2.64 -9.11
C LYS A 30 -7.89 -1.85 -8.19
N ASN A 31 -8.92 -1.21 -8.73
CA ASN A 31 -9.90 -0.46 -7.95
C ASN A 31 -10.71 -1.37 -7.02
N ASN A 32 -11.12 -2.54 -7.49
CA ASN A 32 -11.82 -3.52 -6.66
C ASN A 32 -10.93 -4.00 -5.51
N ALA A 33 -9.64 -4.20 -5.76
CA ALA A 33 -8.68 -4.57 -4.71
C ALA A 33 -8.55 -3.45 -3.66
N LEU A 34 -8.46 -2.19 -4.09
CA LEU A 34 -8.40 -1.05 -3.19
C LEU A 34 -9.67 -0.92 -2.34
N LEU A 35 -10.84 -1.10 -2.94
CA LEU A 35 -12.11 -1.07 -2.21
C LEU A 35 -12.18 -2.21 -1.18
N SER A 36 -11.67 -3.40 -1.53
CA SER A 36 -11.59 -4.52 -0.59
C SER A 36 -10.65 -4.20 0.57
N ILE A 37 -9.53 -3.53 0.31
CA ILE A 37 -8.60 -3.08 1.37
C ILE A 37 -9.31 -2.10 2.30
N ALA A 38 -10.00 -1.09 1.77
CA ALA A 38 -10.73 -0.12 2.57
C ALA A 38 -11.80 -0.78 3.43
N ASN A 39 -12.55 -1.72 2.87
CA ASN A 39 -13.56 -2.48 3.61
C ASN A 39 -12.92 -3.38 4.67
N GLY A 40 -11.78 -3.99 4.37
CA GLY A 40 -11.04 -4.82 5.31
C GLY A 40 -10.52 -4.05 6.52
N LEU A 41 -10.09 -2.81 6.33
CA LEU A 41 -9.69 -1.94 7.44
C LEU A 41 -10.83 -1.73 8.44
N LYS A 42 -12.07 -1.65 7.96
CA LYS A 42 -13.25 -1.54 8.82
C LYS A 42 -13.68 -2.88 9.40
N SER A 43 -13.83 -3.89 8.57
CA SER A 43 -14.39 -5.19 9.01
C SER A 43 -13.44 -5.94 9.94
N ARG A 44 -12.15 -5.71 9.83
CA ARG A 44 -11.12 -6.33 10.67
C ARG A 44 -10.50 -5.35 11.66
N GLN A 45 -11.22 -4.29 11.98
CA GLN A 45 -10.75 -3.22 12.87
C GLN A 45 -10.31 -3.74 14.22
N GLU A 46 -11.08 -4.60 14.86
CA GLU A 46 -10.76 -5.14 16.17
C GLU A 46 -9.42 -5.86 16.19
N GLU A 47 -9.18 -6.68 15.17
CA GLU A 47 -7.94 -7.44 15.02
C GLU A 47 -6.74 -6.51 14.82
N ILE A 48 -6.92 -5.47 13.99
CA ILE A 48 -5.85 -4.49 13.72
C ILE A 48 -5.53 -3.70 14.99
N LEU A 49 -6.55 -3.22 15.69
CA LEU A 49 -6.36 -2.43 16.90
C LEU A 49 -5.74 -3.26 18.03
N GLU A 50 -6.07 -4.53 18.14
CA GLU A 50 -5.45 -5.43 19.10
C GLU A 50 -3.96 -5.61 18.83
N ALA A 51 -3.58 -5.84 17.57
CA ALA A 51 -2.18 -5.95 17.19
C ALA A 51 -1.43 -4.64 17.44
N ASN A 52 -2.04 -3.52 17.13
CA ASN A 52 -1.47 -2.19 17.36
C ASN A 52 -1.26 -1.90 18.85
N GLU A 53 -2.19 -2.31 19.70
CA GLU A 53 -2.04 -2.13 21.15
C GLU A 53 -0.80 -2.84 21.69
N LYS A 54 -0.51 -4.04 21.20
CA LYS A 54 0.71 -4.76 21.57
C LYS A 54 1.95 -4.00 21.15
N ASP A 55 1.96 -3.43 19.94
CA ASP A 55 3.08 -2.65 19.46
C ASP A 55 3.25 -1.35 20.24
N TYR A 56 2.15 -0.70 20.59
CA TYR A 56 2.15 0.51 21.41
C TYR A 56 2.76 0.25 22.80
N GLN A 57 2.33 -0.82 23.46
CA GLN A 57 2.86 -1.21 24.76
C GLN A 57 4.35 -1.55 24.67
N ALA A 58 4.77 -2.26 23.65
CA ALA A 58 6.17 -2.57 23.42
C ALA A 58 7.00 -1.29 23.19
N GLY A 59 6.44 -0.33 22.49
CA GLY A 59 7.07 0.99 22.29
C GLY A 59 7.23 1.77 23.58
N GLN A 60 6.21 1.77 24.43
CA GLN A 60 6.30 2.40 25.76
C GLN A 60 7.40 1.77 26.61
N GLN A 61 7.48 0.45 26.65
CA GLN A 61 8.51 -0.27 27.39
C GLN A 61 9.91 -0.03 26.84
N ALA A 62 10.02 0.19 25.53
CA ALA A 62 11.29 0.52 24.88
C ALA A 62 11.71 1.98 25.10
N GLY A 63 10.87 2.80 25.72
CA GLY A 63 11.19 4.19 26.02
C GLY A 63 11.00 5.17 24.85
N LEU A 64 10.16 4.84 23.87
CA LEU A 64 9.84 5.76 22.78
C LEU A 64 9.17 7.01 23.31
N ASP A 65 9.44 8.17 22.72
CA ASP A 65 8.84 9.42 23.13
C ASP A 65 7.36 9.52 22.75
N GLU A 66 6.66 10.48 23.37
CA GLU A 66 5.22 10.67 23.17
C GLU A 66 4.84 10.95 21.72
N ALA A 67 5.65 11.73 21.02
CA ALA A 67 5.38 12.05 19.62
C ALA A 67 5.47 10.82 18.72
N PHE A 68 6.45 9.96 18.98
CA PHE A 68 6.61 8.71 18.25
C PHE A 68 5.47 7.74 18.56
N LEU A 69 5.12 7.61 19.85
CA LEU A 69 4.00 6.76 20.27
C LEU A 69 2.67 7.22 19.69
N ASP A 70 2.44 8.54 19.59
CA ASP A 70 1.23 9.05 18.95
C ASP A 70 1.16 8.68 17.47
N ARG A 71 2.27 8.71 16.77
CA ARG A 71 2.32 8.29 15.36
C ARG A 71 2.08 6.80 15.19
N LEU A 72 2.51 5.99 16.14
CA LEU A 72 2.32 4.54 16.13
C LEU A 72 0.88 4.16 16.42
N LEU A 73 0.18 4.92 17.25
CA LEU A 73 -1.14 4.60 17.76
C LEU A 73 -2.20 4.64 16.66
N LEU A 74 -2.93 3.55 16.51
CA LEU A 74 -4.14 3.49 15.70
C LEU A 74 -5.38 3.59 16.59
N THR A 75 -6.39 4.29 16.09
CA THR A 75 -7.70 4.41 16.71
C THR A 75 -8.76 4.08 15.66
N PRO A 76 -10.02 3.83 16.06
CA PRO A 76 -11.09 3.65 15.07
C PRO A 76 -11.17 4.82 14.08
N ASP A 77 -11.03 6.06 14.55
CA ASP A 77 -11.09 7.24 13.69
C ASP A 77 -9.90 7.29 12.70
N ARG A 78 -8.72 6.92 13.14
CA ARG A 78 -7.53 6.87 12.28
C ARG A 78 -7.66 5.79 11.21
N LEU A 79 -8.22 4.63 11.56
CA LEU A 79 -8.51 3.57 10.60
C LEU A 79 -9.56 4.00 9.58
N GLU A 80 -10.60 4.71 10.01
CA GLU A 80 -11.60 5.25 9.09
C GLU A 80 -10.97 6.25 8.13
N GLY A 81 -10.09 7.13 8.62
CA GLY A 81 -9.33 8.05 7.79
C GLY A 81 -8.47 7.34 6.76
N MET A 82 -7.80 6.26 7.16
CA MET A 82 -7.01 5.43 6.23
C MET A 82 -7.88 4.80 5.15
N ALA A 83 -9.04 4.27 5.53
CA ALA A 83 -9.99 3.69 4.58
C ALA A 83 -10.50 4.74 3.59
N ASP A 84 -10.78 5.95 4.06
CA ASP A 84 -11.19 7.06 3.21
C ASP A 84 -10.08 7.48 2.24
N ASP A 85 -8.83 7.48 2.69
CA ASP A 85 -7.67 7.77 1.85
C ASP A 85 -7.53 6.74 0.74
N VAL A 86 -7.70 5.46 1.05
CA VAL A 86 -7.68 4.38 0.05
C VAL A 86 -8.81 4.57 -0.97
N ARG A 87 -10.01 4.90 -0.52
CA ARG A 87 -11.13 5.20 -1.42
C ARG A 87 -10.85 6.40 -2.30
N GLY A 88 -10.13 7.40 -1.77
CA GLY A 88 -9.69 8.55 -2.54
C GLY A 88 -8.76 8.17 -3.71
N VAL A 89 -7.88 7.21 -3.49
CA VAL A 89 -6.98 6.69 -4.54
C VAL A 89 -7.79 6.03 -5.66
N VAL A 90 -8.88 5.34 -5.34
CA VAL A 90 -9.74 4.69 -6.36
C VAL A 90 -10.29 5.71 -7.36
N ARG A 91 -10.52 6.96 -6.94
CA ARG A 91 -11.04 8.02 -7.81
C ARG A 91 -9.99 8.60 -8.75
N LEU A 92 -8.71 8.34 -8.49
CA LEU A 92 -7.64 8.83 -9.35
C LEU A 92 -7.58 8.02 -10.65
N PRO A 93 -7.24 8.64 -11.78
CA PRO A 93 -7.03 7.90 -13.02
C PRO A 93 -5.81 6.99 -12.87
N ASP A 94 -5.88 5.80 -13.48
CA ASP A 94 -4.76 4.88 -13.50
C ASP A 94 -3.73 5.36 -14.54
N PRO A 95 -2.51 5.76 -14.15
CA PRO A 95 -1.53 6.25 -15.09
C PRO A 95 -0.86 5.15 -15.93
N VAL A 96 -1.00 3.88 -15.52
CA VAL A 96 -0.37 2.76 -16.23
C VAL A 96 -1.02 2.58 -17.59
N GLY A 97 -0.21 2.66 -18.63
CA GLY A 97 -0.66 2.55 -20.01
C GLY A 97 -1.21 3.84 -20.61
N GLN A 98 -1.25 4.95 -19.85
CA GLN A 98 -1.64 6.24 -20.42
C GLN A 98 -0.57 6.75 -21.37
N VAL A 99 -1.02 7.28 -22.50
CA VAL A 99 -0.13 7.95 -23.47
C VAL A 99 0.08 9.38 -23.02
N ILE A 100 1.32 9.72 -22.61
CA ILE A 100 1.69 11.10 -22.23
C ILE A 100 2.02 11.90 -23.48
N GLU A 101 2.81 11.32 -24.37
CA GLU A 101 3.20 11.90 -25.63
C GLU A 101 3.44 10.77 -26.63
N MET A 102 2.96 10.95 -27.86
CA MET A 102 3.19 10.00 -28.93
C MET A 102 3.76 10.75 -30.13
N LYS A 103 4.89 10.30 -30.64
CA LYS A 103 5.54 10.85 -31.81
C LYS A 103 5.64 9.78 -32.87
N THR A 104 5.37 10.17 -34.12
CA THR A 104 5.64 9.32 -35.29
C THR A 104 7.07 9.58 -35.77
N MET A 105 7.87 8.53 -35.72
CA MET A 105 9.25 8.60 -36.19
C MET A 105 9.28 8.57 -37.72
N PRO A 106 10.40 9.04 -38.36
CA PRO A 106 10.51 9.04 -39.82
C PRO A 106 10.31 7.68 -40.50
N ASN A 107 10.55 6.57 -39.74
CA ASN A 107 10.33 5.21 -40.22
C ASN A 107 8.89 4.71 -40.02
N GLY A 108 7.98 5.56 -39.52
CA GLY A 108 6.60 5.20 -39.22
C GLY A 108 6.34 4.65 -37.83
N LEU A 109 7.36 4.43 -37.01
CA LEU A 109 7.19 4.00 -35.64
C LEU A 109 6.59 5.11 -34.77
N GLN A 110 5.63 4.74 -33.93
CA GLN A 110 5.04 5.63 -32.90
C GLN A 110 5.69 5.38 -31.54
N VAL A 111 6.20 6.42 -30.93
CA VAL A 111 6.84 6.36 -29.60
C VAL A 111 6.25 7.38 -28.65
#